data_e853a645415c9aff12799da8a8130a4d
#
_entry.id   e853a645415c9aff12799da8a8130a4d
#
_cell.length_a   1.000
_cell.length_b   1.000
_cell.length_c   1.000
_cell.angle_alpha   90.00
_cell.angle_beta   90.00
_cell.angle_gamma   90.00
#
_symmetry.space_group_name_H-M   'P 1'
#
loop_
_entity.id
_entity.type
_entity.pdbx_description
1 polymer ?
#
loop_
_entity_poly.entity_id
_entity_poly.type
_entity_poly.pdbx_seq_one_letter_code
_entity_poly.pdbx_strand_id
1 'polypeptide(L)'
;MNKVDIWGWDKKKRTMIRFLKAGDVFCFKIKNNLYGYGRIVSISILDFGAVAEMLGYSVSPDSITEYDVINSKRILPILLLDSYVLFDRKIEEGSDWRIIGRQHDYAPTNMENVFFTYGEGSGCKKINIFGEIVSITPEEASKLPRARAQRDIHIKKMLNAVV
;
A
#
# COMPACT_ATOMS: atom_id res chain seq x y z
N MET A 1 8.21 20.91 -13.58
CA MET A 1 6.92 20.32 -13.21
C MET A 1 7.15 19.26 -12.13
N ASN A 2 6.49 19.39 -11.00
CA ASN A 2 6.66 18.41 -9.91
C ASN A 2 5.96 17.09 -10.29
N LYS A 3 6.67 15.98 -10.19
CA LYS A 3 6.11 14.66 -10.42
C LYS A 3 5.25 14.20 -9.25
N VAL A 4 5.50 14.74 -8.06
CA VAL A 4 4.76 14.39 -6.84
C VAL A 4 4.25 15.68 -6.19
N ASP A 5 2.94 15.72 -5.97
CA ASP A 5 2.33 16.77 -5.16
C ASP A 5 2.15 16.22 -3.74
N ILE A 6 2.70 16.90 -2.76
CA ILE A 6 2.51 16.56 -1.35
C ILE A 6 1.71 17.68 -0.71
N TRP A 7 0.48 17.38 -0.30
CA TRP A 7 -0.39 18.37 0.35
C TRP A 7 -0.38 18.28 1.87
N GLY A 8 0.17 17.21 2.41
CA GLY A 8 0.41 17.07 3.83
C GLY A 8 -0.71 16.38 4.60
N TRP A 9 -0.46 16.21 5.89
CA TRP A 9 -1.28 15.43 6.80
C TRP A 9 -2.64 16.07 7.09
N ASP A 10 -2.67 17.38 7.28
CA ASP A 10 -3.86 18.08 7.76
C ASP A 10 -4.77 18.61 6.65
N LYS A 11 -4.35 18.52 5.40
CA LYS A 11 -5.20 18.96 4.31
C LYS A 11 -6.32 17.97 4.06
N LYS A 12 -7.55 18.50 4.09
CA LYS A 12 -8.78 17.75 3.82
C LYS A 12 -8.90 17.42 2.34
N LYS A 13 -8.11 16.49 1.86
CA LYS A 13 -8.52 15.80 0.65
C LYS A 13 -9.29 14.55 1.06
N ARG A 14 -10.31 14.24 0.29
CA ARG A 14 -11.19 13.12 0.60
C ARG A 14 -10.39 11.82 0.64
N THR A 15 -10.53 11.10 1.74
CA THR A 15 -9.88 9.81 1.95
C THR A 15 -10.83 8.65 1.70
N MET A 16 -11.87 8.88 0.88
CA MET A 16 -12.80 7.82 0.53
C MET A 16 -12.17 6.90 -0.51
N ILE A 17 -12.42 5.62 -0.37
CA ILE A 17 -11.84 4.58 -1.24
C ILE A 17 -12.05 4.84 -2.74
N ARG A 18 -13.20 5.41 -3.12
CA ARG A 18 -13.52 5.73 -4.52
C ARG A 18 -12.61 6.81 -5.13
N PHE A 19 -11.88 7.56 -4.31
CA PHE A 19 -10.94 8.58 -4.77
C PHE A 19 -9.48 8.11 -4.72
N LEU A 20 -9.24 6.92 -4.20
CA LEU A 20 -7.92 6.33 -4.13
C LEU A 20 -7.45 5.95 -5.54
N LYS A 21 -6.21 6.28 -5.87
CA LYS A 21 -5.62 6.00 -7.20
C LYS A 21 -4.21 5.48 -7.09
N ALA A 22 -3.78 4.73 -8.10
CA ALA A 22 -2.37 4.39 -8.26
C ALA A 22 -1.53 5.66 -8.28
N GLY A 23 -0.44 5.66 -7.53
CA GLY A 23 0.40 6.84 -7.33
C GLY A 23 0.07 7.65 -6.09
N ASP A 24 -1.06 7.40 -5.43
CA ASP A 24 -1.37 8.06 -4.17
C ASP A 24 -0.33 7.72 -3.12
N VAL A 25 0.16 8.74 -2.43
CA VAL A 25 1.14 8.62 -1.36
C VAL A 25 0.41 8.62 -0.03
N PHE A 26 0.62 7.58 0.75
CA PHE A 26 0.01 7.48 2.07
C PHE A 26 1.06 7.62 3.17
N CYS A 27 0.59 8.04 4.33
CA CYS A 27 1.37 8.15 5.55
C CYS A 27 0.54 7.67 6.73
N PHE A 28 1.16 7.04 7.69
CA PHE A 28 0.47 6.57 8.88
C PHE A 28 1.35 6.71 10.12
N LYS A 29 0.70 6.98 11.23
CA LYS A 29 1.38 7.12 12.51
C LYS A 29 1.66 5.75 13.10
N ILE A 30 2.92 5.50 13.43
CA ILE A 30 3.34 4.27 14.13
C ILE A 30 3.38 4.55 15.64
N LYS A 31 4.04 5.61 16.03
CA LYS A 31 4.12 6.12 17.40
C LYS A 31 4.55 7.58 17.35
N ASN A 32 4.71 8.23 18.51
CA ASN A 32 5.16 9.60 18.54
C ASN A 32 6.51 9.75 17.82
N ASN A 33 6.59 10.71 16.91
CA ASN A 33 7.78 10.99 16.11
C ASN A 33 8.23 9.86 15.20
N LEU A 34 7.32 8.92 14.87
CA LEU A 34 7.61 7.87 13.91
C LEU A 34 6.37 7.61 13.04
N TYR A 35 6.53 7.87 11.76
CA TYR A 35 5.51 7.66 10.72
C TYR A 35 6.08 6.74 9.65
N GLY A 36 5.20 5.89 9.10
CA GLY A 36 5.52 5.15 7.88
C GLY A 36 4.90 5.86 6.69
N TYR A 37 5.48 5.68 5.51
CA TYR A 37 4.89 6.17 4.28
C TYR A 37 5.11 5.19 3.14
N GLY A 38 4.26 5.30 2.15
CA GLY A 38 4.32 4.43 0.99
C GLY A 38 3.47 4.96 -0.15
N ARG A 39 3.26 4.11 -1.15
CA ARG A 39 2.57 4.48 -2.37
C ARG A 39 1.60 3.38 -2.79
N ILE A 40 0.44 3.79 -3.28
CA ILE A 40 -0.53 2.87 -3.89
C ILE A 40 -0.02 2.50 -5.29
N VAL A 41 0.12 1.22 -5.53
CA VAL A 41 0.62 0.67 -6.79
C VAL A 41 -0.53 0.39 -7.76
N SER A 42 -1.63 -0.16 -7.23
CA SER A 42 -2.81 -0.50 -8.01
C SER A 42 -4.03 -0.53 -7.08
N ILE A 43 -5.22 -0.20 -7.63
CA ILE A 43 -6.39 0.02 -6.79
C ILE A 43 -7.01 -1.28 -6.31
N SER A 44 -7.19 -2.22 -7.19
CA SER A 44 -7.91 -3.43 -6.84
C SER A 44 -7.59 -4.56 -7.80
N ILE A 45 -7.36 -5.72 -7.23
CA ILE A 45 -7.33 -6.99 -7.95
C ILE A 45 -8.36 -7.90 -7.28
N LEU A 46 -9.44 -8.25 -8.01
CA LEU A 46 -10.50 -9.15 -7.53
C LEU A 46 -11.02 -8.80 -6.13
N ASP A 47 -11.19 -7.52 -5.83
CA ASP A 47 -11.71 -7.04 -4.53
C ASP A 47 -10.85 -7.40 -3.31
N PHE A 48 -9.60 -7.78 -3.51
CA PHE A 48 -8.70 -8.08 -2.39
C PHE A 48 -8.15 -6.85 -1.68
N GLY A 49 -8.37 -5.66 -2.21
CA GLY A 49 -7.87 -4.41 -1.66
C GLY A 49 -6.88 -3.71 -2.59
N ALA A 50 -6.29 -2.62 -2.11
CA ALA A 50 -5.31 -1.87 -2.89
C ALA A 50 -3.92 -2.49 -2.75
N VAL A 51 -3.22 -2.64 -3.85
CA VAL A 51 -1.82 -3.07 -3.86
C VAL A 51 -0.95 -1.86 -3.49
N ALA A 52 -0.06 -2.04 -2.54
CA ALA A 52 0.75 -0.94 -2.03
C ALA A 52 2.19 -1.37 -1.75
N GLU A 53 3.07 -0.38 -1.72
CA GLU A 53 4.46 -0.55 -1.32
C GLU A 53 4.80 0.39 -0.16
N MET A 54 5.53 -0.15 0.80
CA MET A 54 6.06 0.62 1.93
C MET A 54 7.44 1.14 1.56
N LEU A 55 7.62 2.46 1.66
CA LEU A 55 8.84 3.12 1.17
C LEU A 55 9.80 3.55 2.27
N GLY A 56 9.31 3.85 3.45
CA GLY A 56 10.22 4.28 4.51
C GLY A 56 9.53 4.84 5.73
N TYR A 57 10.35 5.50 6.54
CA TYR A 57 9.93 6.12 7.81
C TYR A 57 10.25 7.61 7.80
N SER A 58 9.52 8.36 8.61
CA SER A 58 9.75 9.78 8.82
C SER A 58 9.44 10.16 10.27
N VAL A 59 10.07 11.22 10.75
CA VAL A 59 9.79 11.77 12.10
C VAL A 59 8.47 12.52 12.14
N SER A 60 8.01 13.00 10.98
CA SER A 60 6.72 13.69 10.84
C SER A 60 6.23 13.56 9.40
N PRO A 61 4.92 13.71 9.16
CA PRO A 61 4.40 13.73 7.78
C PRO A 61 5.00 14.86 6.93
N ASP A 62 5.29 15.99 7.55
CA ASP A 62 5.82 17.17 6.85
C ASP A 62 7.27 16.99 6.37
N SER A 63 7.97 16.00 6.91
CA SER A 63 9.36 15.71 6.52
C SER A 63 9.45 14.84 5.26
N ILE A 64 8.34 14.33 4.76
CA ILE A 64 8.31 13.48 3.57
C ILE A 64 8.31 14.39 2.33
N THR A 65 9.30 14.20 1.46
CA THR A 65 9.50 15.02 0.27
C THR A 65 9.23 14.25 -1.01
N GLU A 66 9.12 14.98 -2.14
CA GLU A 66 9.05 14.37 -3.46
C GLU A 66 10.24 13.44 -3.71
N TYR A 67 11.43 13.86 -3.30
CA TYR A 67 12.64 13.04 -3.43
C TYR A 67 12.50 11.70 -2.72
N ASP A 68 11.96 11.71 -1.51
CA ASP A 68 11.74 10.49 -0.72
C ASP A 68 10.82 9.52 -1.44
N VAL A 69 9.72 10.02 -1.99
CA VAL A 69 8.74 9.19 -2.68
C VAL A 69 9.34 8.57 -3.94
N ILE A 70 10.09 9.33 -4.71
CA ILE A 70 10.66 8.87 -5.98
C ILE A 70 11.84 7.92 -5.78
N ASN A 71 12.69 8.20 -4.79
CA ASN A 71 13.99 7.53 -4.64
C ASN A 71 14.04 6.48 -3.53
N SER A 72 13.03 6.38 -2.68
CA SER A 72 13.01 5.37 -1.63
C SER A 72 12.82 3.97 -2.20
N LYS A 73 13.53 3.03 -1.64
CA LYS A 73 13.38 1.62 -1.96
C LYS A 73 12.33 1.01 -1.04
N ARG A 74 11.63 0.03 -1.56
CA ARG A 74 10.65 -0.75 -0.81
C ARG A 74 11.28 -1.40 0.43
N ILE A 75 10.67 -1.20 1.60
CA ILE A 75 11.16 -1.76 2.88
C ILE A 75 10.44 -3.04 3.30
N LEU A 76 9.33 -3.35 2.66
CA LEU A 76 8.59 -4.60 2.82
C LEU A 76 8.27 -5.18 1.45
N PRO A 77 7.99 -6.48 1.34
CA PRO A 77 7.39 -7.02 0.12
C PRO A 77 6.09 -6.27 -0.20
N ILE A 78 5.73 -6.22 -1.47
CA ILE A 78 4.43 -5.68 -1.92
C ILE A 78 3.31 -6.36 -1.12
N LEU A 79 2.33 -5.57 -0.70
CA LEU A 79 1.23 -6.07 0.11
C LEU A 79 -0.11 -5.50 -0.35
N LEU A 80 -1.18 -6.12 0.13
CA LEU A 80 -2.54 -5.65 -0.08
C LEU A 80 -2.99 -4.90 1.16
N LEU A 81 -3.56 -3.69 0.97
CA LEU A 81 -4.11 -2.89 2.05
C LEU A 81 -5.63 -3.04 2.09
N ASP A 82 -6.18 -3.17 3.28
CA ASP A 82 -7.61 -3.00 3.50
C ASP A 82 -7.93 -1.50 3.42
N SER A 83 -7.97 -1.01 2.19
CA SER A 83 -8.06 0.42 1.92
C SER A 83 -9.35 1.03 2.44
N TYR A 84 -10.44 0.26 2.46
CA TYR A 84 -11.70 0.73 3.04
C TYR A 84 -11.57 1.05 4.52
N VAL A 85 -10.98 0.15 5.29
CA VAL A 85 -10.78 0.35 6.73
C VAL A 85 -9.74 1.42 7.02
N LEU A 86 -8.67 1.46 6.22
CA LEU A 86 -7.54 2.38 6.47
C LEU A 86 -7.82 3.81 6.04
N PHE A 87 -8.46 4.00 4.88
CA PHE A 87 -8.56 5.32 4.25
C PHE A 87 -9.97 5.88 4.17
N ASP A 88 -11.01 5.04 4.22
CA ASP A 88 -12.38 5.51 4.08
C ASP A 88 -12.95 6.01 5.42
N ARG A 89 -12.21 6.92 6.04
CA ARG A 89 -12.56 7.53 7.32
C ARG A 89 -12.42 9.04 7.25
N LYS A 90 -13.22 9.72 8.05
CA LYS A 90 -13.07 11.16 8.22
C LYS A 90 -11.83 11.43 9.06
N ILE A 91 -11.08 12.45 8.67
CA ILE A 91 -9.87 12.88 9.40
C ILE A 91 -10.20 13.20 10.86
N GLU A 92 -11.36 13.80 11.13
CA GLU A 92 -11.83 14.17 12.44
C GLU A 92 -12.05 12.97 13.39
N GLU A 93 -12.16 11.76 12.84
CA GLU A 93 -12.32 10.55 13.64
C GLU A 93 -10.99 9.95 14.11
N GLY A 94 -9.89 10.68 13.94
CA GLY A 94 -8.59 10.27 14.44
C GLY A 94 -7.93 9.16 13.63
N SER A 95 -8.18 9.12 12.33
CA SER A 95 -7.51 8.16 11.46
C SER A 95 -5.99 8.33 11.52
N ASP A 96 -5.29 7.23 11.78
CA ASP A 96 -3.83 7.18 11.73
C ASP A 96 -3.28 7.04 10.31
N TRP A 97 -4.14 6.77 9.33
CA TRP A 97 -3.77 6.58 7.93
C TRP A 97 -4.36 7.68 7.07
N ARG A 98 -3.53 8.33 6.27
CA ARG A 98 -3.98 9.43 5.39
C ARG A 98 -3.25 9.40 4.06
N ILE A 99 -3.95 9.84 3.03
CA ILE A 99 -3.34 10.15 1.74
C ILE A 99 -2.80 11.57 1.83
N ILE A 100 -1.48 11.72 1.68
CA ILE A 100 -0.80 13.00 1.86
C ILE A 100 -0.30 13.61 0.56
N GLY A 101 -0.40 12.87 -0.53
CA GLY A 101 0.12 13.33 -1.82
C GLY A 101 -0.24 12.39 -2.95
N ARG A 102 0.25 12.74 -4.14
CA ARG A 102 0.06 11.91 -5.33
C ARG A 102 1.22 12.08 -6.29
N GLN A 103 1.72 10.97 -6.79
CA GLN A 103 2.66 10.98 -7.90
C GLN A 103 1.87 10.95 -9.21
N HIS A 104 2.04 12.00 -10.02
CA HIS A 104 1.39 12.10 -11.32
C HIS A 104 2.04 11.16 -12.33
N ASP A 105 1.24 10.66 -13.24
CA ASP A 105 1.69 9.76 -14.31
C ASP A 105 2.45 8.53 -13.79
N TYR A 106 2.08 8.09 -12.57
CA TYR A 106 2.70 6.92 -11.97
C TYR A 106 2.31 5.66 -12.74
N ALA A 107 3.34 4.91 -13.13
CA ALA A 107 3.17 3.58 -13.70
C ALA A 107 4.06 2.60 -12.93
N PRO A 108 3.51 1.52 -12.38
CA PRO A 108 4.31 0.54 -11.67
C PRO A 108 5.27 -0.17 -12.61
N THR A 109 6.49 -0.43 -12.11
CA THR A 109 7.52 -1.14 -12.85
C THR A 109 7.91 -2.42 -12.13
N ASN A 110 8.39 -3.42 -12.90
CA ASN A 110 8.88 -4.69 -12.34
C ASN A 110 7.83 -5.44 -11.51
N MET A 111 6.57 -5.40 -11.98
CA MET A 111 5.44 -6.02 -11.28
C MET A 111 4.97 -7.33 -11.91
N GLU A 112 5.54 -7.76 -13.03
CA GLU A 112 5.09 -8.93 -13.79
C GLU A 112 5.15 -10.22 -12.98
N ASN A 113 6.11 -10.32 -12.07
CA ASN A 113 6.34 -11.50 -11.25
C ASN A 113 5.85 -11.34 -9.80
N VAL A 114 5.08 -10.30 -9.53
CA VAL A 114 4.49 -10.09 -8.20
C VAL A 114 3.10 -10.70 -8.18
N PHE A 115 2.94 -11.78 -7.44
CA PHE A 115 1.69 -12.53 -7.36
C PHE A 115 1.23 -12.68 -5.92
N PHE A 116 -0.08 -12.76 -5.77
CA PHE A 116 -0.74 -13.14 -4.51
C PHE A 116 -1.53 -14.42 -4.74
N THR A 117 -1.62 -15.26 -3.73
CA THR A 117 -2.32 -16.54 -3.84
C THR A 117 -3.67 -16.53 -3.14
N TYR A 118 -4.61 -17.27 -3.69
CA TYR A 118 -5.92 -17.50 -3.09
C TYR A 118 -6.42 -18.90 -3.44
N GLY A 119 -7.47 -19.34 -2.75
CA GLY A 119 -8.00 -20.67 -2.89
C GLY A 119 -7.22 -21.70 -2.08
N GLU A 120 -7.69 -22.95 -2.11
CA GLU A 120 -7.13 -24.05 -1.33
C GLU A 120 -7.10 -25.33 -2.15
N GLY A 121 -6.17 -26.24 -1.79
CA GLY A 121 -6.07 -27.56 -2.43
C GLY A 121 -5.88 -27.46 -3.93
N SER A 122 -6.71 -28.19 -4.69
CA SER A 122 -6.68 -28.15 -6.16
C SER A 122 -7.20 -26.83 -6.75
N GLY A 123 -7.81 -26.00 -5.92
CA GLY A 123 -8.31 -24.67 -6.32
C GLY A 123 -7.33 -23.53 -6.09
N CYS A 124 -6.08 -23.81 -5.72
CA CYS A 124 -5.08 -22.77 -5.54
C CYS A 124 -4.80 -22.02 -6.84
N LYS A 125 -4.77 -20.70 -6.74
CA LYS A 125 -4.48 -19.79 -7.84
C LYS A 125 -3.57 -18.67 -7.39
N LYS A 126 -2.87 -18.06 -8.34
CA LYS A 126 -2.15 -16.81 -8.13
C LYS A 126 -2.64 -15.74 -9.08
N ILE A 127 -2.59 -14.49 -8.64
CA ILE A 127 -3.02 -13.34 -9.40
C ILE A 127 -2.00 -12.21 -9.26
N ASN A 128 -1.74 -11.49 -10.36
CA ASN A 128 -0.91 -10.28 -10.35
C ASN A 128 -1.75 -9.01 -10.50
N ILE A 129 -1.11 -7.84 -10.49
CA ILE A 129 -1.81 -6.56 -10.60
C ILE A 129 -2.46 -6.34 -11.98
N PHE A 130 -2.09 -7.12 -12.97
CA PHE A 130 -2.66 -7.04 -14.33
C PHE A 130 -3.89 -7.92 -14.49
N GLY A 131 -4.30 -8.61 -13.42
CA GLY A 131 -5.45 -9.50 -13.44
C GLY A 131 -5.18 -10.86 -14.05
N GLU A 132 -3.94 -11.21 -14.32
CA GLU A 132 -3.56 -12.52 -14.81
C GLU A 132 -3.71 -13.57 -13.71
N ILE A 133 -4.49 -14.60 -13.97
CA ILE A 133 -4.79 -15.66 -13.01
C ILE A 133 -4.23 -16.97 -13.55
N VAL A 134 -3.46 -17.65 -12.71
CA VAL A 134 -2.83 -18.94 -13.05
C VAL A 134 -3.14 -19.93 -11.95
N SER A 135 -3.55 -21.14 -12.35
CA SER A 135 -3.70 -22.27 -11.43
C SER A 135 -2.33 -22.77 -11.01
N ILE A 136 -2.15 -22.99 -9.71
CA ILE A 136 -0.90 -23.44 -9.12
C ILE A 136 -1.13 -24.57 -8.13
N THR A 137 -0.06 -25.24 -7.73
CA THR A 137 -0.11 -26.26 -6.70
C THR A 137 -0.11 -25.63 -5.31
N PRO A 138 -0.60 -26.34 -4.26
CA PRO A 138 -0.46 -25.86 -2.88
C PRO A 138 1.00 -25.62 -2.47
N GLU A 139 1.92 -26.39 -3.00
CA GLU A 139 3.34 -26.21 -2.74
C GLU A 139 3.85 -24.86 -3.28
N GLU A 140 3.50 -24.52 -4.52
CA GLU A 140 3.83 -23.22 -5.10
C GLU A 140 3.17 -22.09 -4.32
N ALA A 141 1.90 -22.27 -3.91
CA ALA A 141 1.16 -21.28 -3.14
C ALA A 141 1.82 -20.98 -1.80
N SER A 142 2.43 -21.97 -1.16
CA SER A 142 3.09 -21.80 0.14
C SER A 142 4.30 -20.86 0.10
N LYS A 143 4.85 -20.63 -1.08
CA LYS A 143 6.02 -19.77 -1.29
C LYS A 143 5.66 -18.33 -1.64
N LEU A 144 4.38 -18.03 -1.80
CA LEU A 144 3.89 -16.72 -2.23
C LEU A 144 3.00 -16.12 -1.15
N PRO A 145 2.90 -14.78 -1.07
CA PRO A 145 1.99 -14.15 -0.11
C PRO A 145 0.54 -14.43 -0.47
N ARG A 146 -0.30 -14.56 0.57
CA ARG A 146 -1.74 -14.71 0.38
C ARG A 146 -2.37 -13.39 -0.08
N ALA A 147 -3.40 -13.49 -0.89
CA ALA A 147 -4.24 -12.35 -1.28
C ALA A 147 -5.15 -11.97 -0.11
N ARG A 148 -4.55 -11.41 0.92
CA ARG A 148 -5.23 -10.98 2.13
C ARG A 148 -4.95 -9.51 2.38
N ALA A 149 -6.01 -8.71 2.47
CA ALA A 149 -5.89 -7.30 2.79
C ALA A 149 -5.38 -7.12 4.23
N GLN A 150 -4.34 -6.31 4.37
CA GLN A 150 -3.70 -6.04 5.65
C GLN A 150 -4.30 -4.79 6.29
N ARG A 151 -4.46 -4.84 7.61
CA ARG A 151 -4.92 -3.72 8.43
C ARG A 151 -3.76 -3.13 9.22
N ASP A 152 -4.02 -2.02 9.88
CA ASP A 152 -3.03 -1.27 10.66
C ASP A 152 -2.20 -2.16 11.59
N ILE A 153 -2.85 -2.99 12.39
CA ILE A 153 -2.16 -3.85 13.36
C ILE A 153 -1.20 -4.85 12.70
N HIS A 154 -1.60 -5.40 11.56
CA HIS A 154 -0.77 -6.38 10.84
C HIS A 154 0.46 -5.71 10.23
N ILE A 155 0.27 -4.52 9.66
CA ILE A 155 1.35 -3.77 9.03
C ILE A 155 2.36 -3.32 10.07
N LYS A 156 1.89 -2.79 11.20
CA LYS A 156 2.76 -2.40 12.31
C LYS A 156 3.57 -3.57 12.86
N LYS A 157 2.98 -4.77 12.94
CA LYS A 157 3.72 -5.97 13.32
C LYS A 157 4.82 -6.32 12.33
N MET A 158 4.53 -6.26 11.03
CA MET A 158 5.54 -6.50 9.99
C MET A 158 6.68 -5.50 10.08
N LEU A 159 6.39 -4.23 10.32
CA LEU A 159 7.40 -3.18 10.46
C LEU A 159 8.26 -3.38 11.70
N ASN A 160 7.70 -3.81 12.82
CA ASN A 160 8.46 -4.10 14.04
C ASN A 160 9.44 -5.25 13.86
N ALA A 161 9.15 -6.19 12.97
CA ALA A 161 10.06 -7.27 12.66
C ALA A 161 11.26 -6.83 11.79
N VAL A 162 11.15 -5.67 11.14
CA VAL A 162 12.16 -5.13 10.21
C VAL A 162 12.99 -4.01 10.86
N VAL A 163 12.45 -3.36 11.87
CA VAL A 163 13.10 -2.22 12.55
C VAL A 163 13.93 -2.65 13.75
#